data_69108752d24a704a7120cdc7e5e24f97
#
_entry.id   69108752d24a704a7120cdc7e5e24f97
#
_cell.length_a   1.000
_cell.length_b   1.000
_cell.length_c   1.000
_cell.angle_alpha   90.00
_cell.angle_beta   90.00
_cell.angle_gamma   90.00
#
_symmetry.space_group_name_H-M   'P 1'
#
loop_
_entity.id
_entity.type
_entity.pdbx_description
1 polymer ?
#
loop_
_entity_poly.entity_id
_entity_poly.type
_entity_poly.pdbx_seq_one_letter_code
_entity_poly.pdbx_strand_id
1 'polypeptide(L)'
;MRKDIVKILPLGGQAEMGKSMYCIEIKDKIFILDAGFRFPEINKLGIDIIIPSFDYLKENASRVVAIIITHGHDDVMGALPYLLEAVNAPIYAPALTADLIDQMLKRHKKHNNFKINYQLNRVKRNDSIEIEGVPVEFFPVTHSIPGSVGVALWTRDGYIVYCGEFIIDFGAPEGFRCDIQKMMEIGKKGVLALLCESSYSKNSGYTSPKHKLTDKIDNIFEDSEGR
;
A
#
# COMPACT_ATOMS: atom_id res chain seq x y z
N MET A 1 32.92 6.39 -1.52
CA MET A 1 32.01 5.44 -0.83
C MET A 1 31.31 4.60 -1.87
N ARG A 2 31.14 3.28 -1.63
CA ARG A 2 30.38 2.42 -2.55
C ARG A 2 28.91 2.80 -2.44
N LYS A 3 28.25 3.09 -3.56
CA LYS A 3 26.79 3.34 -3.63
C LYS A 3 26.03 2.07 -3.28
N ASP A 4 24.83 2.20 -2.74
CA ASP A 4 23.94 1.05 -2.56
C ASP A 4 23.42 0.63 -3.94
N ILE A 5 23.40 -0.66 -4.21
CA ILE A 5 22.70 -1.17 -5.39
C ILE A 5 21.21 -1.21 -5.03
N VAL A 6 20.42 -0.46 -5.76
CA VAL A 6 18.99 -0.39 -5.62
C VAL A 6 18.33 -0.87 -6.91
N LYS A 7 17.34 -1.75 -6.78
CA LYS A 7 16.47 -2.13 -7.90
C LYS A 7 15.02 -1.91 -7.51
N ILE A 8 14.24 -1.42 -8.44
CA ILE A 8 12.80 -1.23 -8.31
C ILE A 8 12.15 -2.06 -9.40
N LEU A 9 11.40 -3.10 -8.98
CA LEU A 9 10.71 -4.00 -9.89
C LEU A 9 9.21 -3.89 -9.64
N PRO A 10 8.44 -3.33 -10.57
CA PRO A 10 6.98 -3.42 -10.51
C PRO A 10 6.56 -4.85 -10.86
N LEU A 11 5.81 -5.50 -9.98
CA LEU A 11 5.27 -6.84 -10.20
C LEU A 11 3.80 -6.80 -10.63
N GLY A 12 3.12 -5.68 -10.40
CA GLY A 12 1.75 -5.43 -10.82
C GLY A 12 1.38 -3.95 -10.69
N GLY A 13 0.22 -3.58 -11.22
CA GLY A 13 -0.30 -2.21 -11.13
C GLY A 13 0.27 -1.22 -12.16
N GLN A 14 1.08 -1.68 -13.12
CA GLN A 14 1.67 -0.81 -14.13
C GLN A 14 0.80 -0.75 -15.38
N ALA A 15 0.33 0.46 -15.75
CA ALA A 15 -0.60 0.70 -16.85
C ALA A 15 -1.93 -0.08 -16.71
N GLU A 16 -2.31 -0.45 -15.49
CA GLU A 16 -3.54 -1.14 -15.15
C GLU A 16 -4.05 -0.67 -13.80
N MET A 17 -5.34 -0.86 -13.51
CA MET A 17 -5.91 -0.63 -12.18
C MET A 17 -5.89 -1.92 -11.37
N GLY A 18 -5.53 -1.81 -10.11
CA GLY A 18 -5.37 -2.95 -9.20
C GLY A 18 -4.08 -3.73 -9.38
N LYS A 19 -3.90 -4.79 -8.63
CA LYS A 19 -2.67 -5.58 -8.52
C LYS A 19 -1.44 -4.77 -8.09
N SER A 20 -1.63 -3.73 -7.31
CA SER A 20 -0.54 -2.87 -6.86
C SER A 20 0.51 -3.69 -6.12
N MET A 21 1.72 -3.74 -6.67
CA MET A 21 2.83 -4.48 -6.05
C MET A 21 4.19 -4.03 -6.59
N TYR A 22 5.05 -3.60 -5.68
CA TYR A 22 6.45 -3.29 -5.99
C TYR A 22 7.38 -4.19 -5.17
N CYS A 23 8.47 -4.59 -5.79
CA CYS A 23 9.62 -5.22 -5.16
C CYS A 23 10.78 -4.21 -5.16
N ILE A 24 11.26 -3.82 -3.98
CA ILE A 24 12.37 -2.89 -3.80
C ILE A 24 13.56 -3.67 -3.26
N GLU A 25 14.63 -3.79 -4.04
CA GLU A 25 15.88 -4.35 -3.56
C GLU A 25 16.82 -3.24 -3.10
N ILE A 26 17.28 -3.37 -1.87
CA ILE A 26 18.33 -2.52 -1.29
C ILE A 26 19.47 -3.43 -0.85
N LYS A 27 20.58 -3.39 -1.55
CA LYS A 27 21.70 -4.33 -1.42
C LYS A 27 21.24 -5.76 -1.75
N ASP A 28 21.21 -6.63 -0.74
CA ASP A 28 20.78 -8.03 -0.80
C ASP A 28 19.39 -8.29 -0.21
N LYS A 29 18.68 -7.25 0.23
CA LYS A 29 17.38 -7.33 0.91
C LYS A 29 16.25 -6.88 0.01
N ILE A 30 15.13 -7.58 0.08
CA ILE A 30 13.93 -7.32 -0.70
C ILE A 30 12.81 -6.87 0.23
N PHE A 31 12.25 -5.71 -0.07
CA PHE A 31 11.04 -5.17 0.52
C PHE A 31 9.91 -5.24 -0.49
N ILE A 32 8.79 -5.82 -0.11
CA ILE A 32 7.58 -5.85 -0.92
C ILE A 32 6.69 -4.72 -0.45
N LEU A 33 6.27 -3.85 -1.36
CA LEU A 33 5.34 -2.76 -1.11
C LEU A 33 4.02 -3.09 -1.81
N ASP A 34 3.00 -3.33 -0.99
CA ASP A 34 1.68 -3.81 -1.35
C ASP A 34 1.67 -5.20 -2.01
N ALA A 35 0.50 -5.82 -2.03
CA ALA A 35 0.27 -7.16 -2.60
C ALA A 35 -1.21 -7.26 -3.03
N GLY A 36 -1.59 -6.50 -4.04
CA GLY A 36 -2.96 -6.39 -4.49
C GLY A 36 -3.37 -7.44 -5.53
N PHE A 37 -4.68 -7.64 -5.67
CA PHE A 37 -5.26 -8.32 -6.81
C PHE A 37 -6.12 -7.36 -7.65
N ARG A 38 -6.60 -7.82 -8.78
CA ARG A 38 -7.68 -7.16 -9.52
C ARG A 38 -8.74 -8.16 -9.94
N PHE A 39 -9.97 -7.68 -10.17
CA PHE A 39 -11.01 -8.47 -10.77
C PHE A 39 -10.78 -8.61 -12.28
N PRO A 40 -11.15 -9.76 -12.88
CA PRO A 40 -11.09 -9.94 -14.32
C PRO A 40 -12.12 -9.05 -15.03
N GLU A 41 -11.89 -8.80 -16.31
CA GLU A 41 -12.93 -8.23 -17.17
C GLU A 41 -14.11 -9.19 -17.30
N ILE A 42 -15.32 -8.65 -17.51
CA ILE A 42 -16.61 -9.41 -17.50
C ILE A 42 -16.62 -10.64 -18.42
N ASN A 43 -15.85 -10.63 -19.49
CA ASN A 43 -15.77 -11.70 -20.47
C ASN A 43 -14.81 -12.85 -20.15
N LYS A 44 -14.12 -12.79 -19.00
CA LYS A 44 -13.20 -13.86 -18.55
C LYS A 44 -13.89 -14.81 -17.59
N LEU A 45 -14.75 -15.69 -18.13
CA LEU A 45 -15.50 -16.67 -17.36
C LEU A 45 -14.57 -17.67 -16.65
N GLY A 46 -14.89 -18.01 -15.40
CA GLY A 46 -14.14 -18.98 -14.59
C GLY A 46 -12.88 -18.44 -13.93
N ILE A 47 -12.64 -17.12 -13.98
CA ILE A 47 -11.56 -16.44 -13.27
C ILE A 47 -12.17 -15.47 -12.26
N ASP A 48 -11.90 -15.69 -10.97
CA ASP A 48 -12.42 -14.84 -9.89
C ASP A 48 -11.53 -13.62 -9.63
N ILE A 49 -10.21 -13.82 -9.63
CA ILE A 49 -9.22 -12.77 -9.37
C ILE A 49 -7.97 -12.94 -10.23
N ILE A 50 -7.24 -11.87 -10.42
CA ILE A 50 -5.94 -11.84 -11.12
C ILE A 50 -4.92 -11.28 -10.13
N ILE A 51 -3.85 -12.04 -9.88
CA ILE A 51 -2.76 -11.68 -8.98
C ILE A 51 -1.45 -11.42 -9.73
N PRO A 52 -0.47 -10.72 -9.15
CA PRO A 52 0.89 -10.63 -9.69
C PRO A 52 1.56 -12.01 -9.80
N SER A 53 2.56 -12.16 -10.70
CA SER A 53 3.47 -13.31 -10.66
C SER A 53 4.44 -13.16 -9.48
N PHE A 54 4.61 -14.24 -8.72
CA PHE A 54 5.55 -14.31 -7.61
C PHE A 54 6.83 -15.08 -7.94
N ASP A 55 7.08 -15.43 -9.21
CA ASP A 55 8.19 -16.29 -9.57
C ASP A 55 9.54 -15.69 -9.16
N TYR A 56 9.73 -14.38 -9.44
CA TYR A 56 10.92 -13.68 -8.98
C TYR A 56 11.11 -13.73 -7.46
N LEU A 57 10.02 -13.60 -6.70
CA LEU A 57 10.06 -13.65 -5.24
C LEU A 57 10.33 -15.06 -4.71
N LYS A 58 9.80 -16.11 -5.37
CA LYS A 58 10.09 -17.52 -5.01
C LYS A 58 11.57 -17.82 -5.18
N GLU A 59 12.18 -17.39 -6.29
CA GLU A 59 13.60 -17.56 -6.55
C GLU A 59 14.51 -16.80 -5.57
N ASN A 60 13.99 -15.73 -4.96
CA ASN A 60 14.71 -14.87 -4.03
C ASN A 60 14.12 -14.86 -2.61
N ALA A 61 13.36 -15.89 -2.23
CA ALA A 61 12.57 -15.91 -1.00
C ALA A 61 13.39 -15.66 0.28
N SER A 62 14.62 -16.16 0.34
CA SER A 62 15.52 -15.95 1.49
C SER A 62 16.00 -14.50 1.66
N ARG A 63 15.84 -13.66 0.64
CA ARG A 63 16.20 -12.25 0.63
C ARG A 63 15.03 -11.33 1.00
N VAL A 64 13.79 -11.85 1.00
CA VAL A 64 12.60 -11.06 1.32
C VAL A 64 12.53 -10.84 2.83
N VAL A 65 12.66 -9.59 3.24
CA VAL A 65 12.76 -9.21 4.66
C VAL A 65 11.50 -8.56 5.21
N ALA A 66 10.64 -8.03 4.34
CA ALA A 66 9.39 -7.39 4.75
C ALA A 66 8.35 -7.35 3.62
N ILE A 67 7.09 -7.44 4.02
CA ILE A 67 5.92 -7.10 3.21
C ILE A 67 5.25 -5.92 3.91
N ILE A 68 5.19 -4.77 3.24
CA ILE A 68 4.62 -3.54 3.81
C ILE A 68 3.34 -3.21 3.06
N ILE A 69 2.21 -3.16 3.76
CA ILE A 69 0.89 -2.87 3.19
C ILE A 69 0.46 -1.46 3.61
N THR A 70 0.18 -0.63 2.63
CA THR A 70 -0.12 0.80 2.85
C THR A 70 -1.52 1.06 3.39
N HIS A 71 -2.52 0.32 2.91
CA HIS A 71 -3.91 0.45 3.34
C HIS A 71 -4.75 -0.79 3.03
N GLY A 72 -6.03 -0.78 3.41
CA GLY A 72 -6.88 -1.98 3.47
C GLY A 72 -7.77 -2.23 2.25
N HIS A 73 -7.40 -1.81 1.05
CA HIS A 73 -8.11 -2.16 -0.18
C HIS A 73 -7.64 -3.49 -0.78
N ASP A 74 -8.52 -4.17 -1.49
CA ASP A 74 -8.24 -5.48 -2.10
C ASP A 74 -7.19 -5.39 -3.22
N ASP A 75 -7.17 -4.30 -3.97
CA ASP A 75 -6.18 -4.03 -5.03
C ASP A 75 -4.78 -3.70 -4.49
N VAL A 76 -4.64 -3.62 -3.16
CA VAL A 76 -3.43 -3.33 -2.41
C VAL A 76 -3.00 -4.47 -1.49
N MET A 77 -3.95 -5.22 -0.89
CA MET A 77 -3.64 -6.32 0.04
C MET A 77 -4.21 -7.68 -0.35
N GLY A 78 -5.11 -7.74 -1.35
CA GLY A 78 -5.92 -8.93 -1.60
C GLY A 78 -5.16 -10.15 -2.12
N ALA A 79 -3.97 -9.97 -2.69
CA ALA A 79 -3.11 -11.08 -3.11
C ALA A 79 -2.20 -11.61 -1.97
N LEU A 80 -2.22 -10.98 -0.78
CA LEU A 80 -1.36 -11.35 0.34
C LEU A 80 -1.48 -12.83 0.77
N PRO A 81 -2.67 -13.48 0.81
CA PRO A 81 -2.76 -14.91 1.13
C PRO A 81 -1.92 -15.77 0.17
N TYR A 82 -1.99 -15.49 -1.12
CA TYR A 82 -1.25 -16.22 -2.17
C TYR A 82 0.25 -15.88 -2.16
N LEU A 83 0.61 -14.63 -1.83
CA LEU A 83 2.00 -14.23 -1.66
C LEU A 83 2.66 -14.98 -0.51
N LEU A 84 1.97 -15.12 0.63
CA LEU A 84 2.49 -15.81 1.81
C LEU A 84 2.69 -17.32 1.58
N GLU A 85 2.01 -17.92 0.59
CA GLU A 85 2.32 -19.28 0.12
C GLU A 85 3.67 -19.36 -0.60
N ALA A 86 3.97 -18.31 -1.35
CA ALA A 86 5.19 -18.24 -2.15
C ALA A 86 6.40 -17.79 -1.31
N VAL A 87 6.18 -16.83 -0.40
CA VAL A 87 7.22 -16.19 0.41
C VAL A 87 6.67 -15.84 1.78
N ASN A 88 7.24 -16.41 2.82
CA ASN A 88 6.86 -16.13 4.21
C ASN A 88 7.81 -15.08 4.81
N ALA A 89 7.38 -13.82 4.85
CA ALA A 89 8.12 -12.71 5.45
C ALA A 89 7.23 -11.91 6.42
N PRO A 90 7.82 -11.17 7.38
CA PRO A 90 7.06 -10.32 8.29
C PRO A 90 6.24 -9.27 7.54
N ILE A 91 4.98 -9.10 7.95
CA ILE A 91 4.05 -8.12 7.41
C ILE A 91 4.06 -6.90 8.32
N TYR A 92 4.08 -5.70 7.73
CA TYR A 92 3.95 -4.43 8.41
C TYR A 92 2.77 -3.66 7.83
N ALA A 93 1.85 -3.23 8.68
CA ALA A 93 0.64 -2.51 8.23
C ALA A 93 0.09 -1.59 9.33
N PRO A 94 -0.60 -0.48 8.97
CA PRO A 94 -1.34 0.34 9.93
C PRO A 94 -2.41 -0.47 10.66
N ALA A 95 -2.82 0.00 11.82
CA ALA A 95 -3.67 -0.76 12.74
C ALA A 95 -4.95 -1.34 12.08
N LEU A 96 -5.75 -0.49 11.42
CA LEU A 96 -6.97 -0.94 10.74
C LEU A 96 -6.66 -1.93 9.61
N THR A 97 -5.65 -1.63 8.80
CA THR A 97 -5.20 -2.52 7.71
C THR A 97 -4.75 -3.86 8.26
N ALA A 98 -4.02 -3.87 9.37
CA ALA A 98 -3.60 -5.09 10.04
C ALA A 98 -4.78 -5.93 10.53
N ASP A 99 -5.85 -5.30 11.05
CA ASP A 99 -7.07 -6.00 11.44
C ASP A 99 -7.78 -6.64 10.24
N LEU A 100 -7.85 -5.93 9.12
CA LEU A 100 -8.41 -6.44 7.87
C LEU A 100 -7.59 -7.61 7.32
N ILE A 101 -6.27 -7.50 7.32
CA ILE A 101 -5.35 -8.58 6.92
C ILE A 101 -5.55 -9.81 7.80
N ASP A 102 -5.59 -9.66 9.11
CA ASP A 102 -5.78 -10.76 10.05
C ASP A 102 -7.11 -11.50 9.79
N GLN A 103 -8.21 -10.74 9.57
CA GLN A 103 -9.50 -11.32 9.22
C GLN A 103 -9.47 -12.04 7.87
N MET A 104 -8.85 -11.45 6.86
CA MET A 104 -8.72 -12.03 5.53
C MET A 104 -7.93 -13.34 5.56
N LEU A 105 -6.78 -13.36 6.24
CA LEU A 105 -5.93 -14.55 6.35
C LEU A 105 -6.61 -15.66 7.16
N LYS A 106 -7.34 -15.34 8.24
CA LYS A 106 -8.14 -16.30 9.00
C LYS A 106 -9.25 -16.90 8.15
N ARG A 107 -9.95 -16.09 7.34
CA ARG A 107 -10.98 -16.56 6.42
C ARG A 107 -10.40 -17.46 5.35
N HIS A 108 -9.29 -17.06 4.73
CA HIS A 108 -8.60 -17.83 3.70
C HIS A 108 -8.13 -19.19 4.24
N LYS A 109 -7.54 -19.21 5.44
CA LYS A 109 -7.13 -20.43 6.12
C LYS A 109 -8.29 -21.41 6.36
N LYS A 110 -9.47 -20.88 6.74
CA LYS A 110 -10.65 -21.71 7.01
C LYS A 110 -11.20 -22.37 5.72
N HIS A 111 -11.17 -21.67 4.59
CA HIS A 111 -11.78 -22.14 3.35
C HIS A 111 -10.84 -22.99 2.49
N ASN A 112 -9.52 -22.78 2.56
CA ASN A 112 -8.57 -23.40 1.65
C ASN A 112 -7.65 -24.43 2.31
N ASN A 113 -7.93 -24.83 3.55
CA ASN A 113 -7.11 -25.78 4.36
C ASN A 113 -5.63 -25.35 4.51
N PHE A 114 -5.40 -24.07 4.58
CA PHE A 114 -4.13 -23.40 4.43
C PHE A 114 -3.37 -23.31 5.77
N LYS A 115 -2.09 -23.69 5.78
CA LYS A 115 -1.23 -23.64 6.96
C LYS A 115 -0.18 -22.52 6.80
N ILE A 116 -0.59 -21.27 6.80
CA ILE A 116 0.38 -20.17 6.92
C ILE A 116 0.49 -19.73 8.37
N ASN A 117 1.70 -19.70 8.87
CA ASN A 117 2.06 -18.92 10.05
C ASN A 117 2.61 -17.58 9.53
N TYR A 118 1.99 -16.47 9.89
CA TYR A 118 2.44 -15.13 9.52
C TYR A 118 2.77 -14.31 10.75
N GLN A 119 3.73 -13.43 10.61
CA GLN A 119 4.05 -12.41 11.59
C GLN A 119 3.47 -11.09 11.10
N LEU A 120 2.55 -10.50 11.87
CA LEU A 120 1.88 -9.24 11.55
C LEU A 120 2.28 -8.17 12.56
N ASN A 121 3.02 -7.18 12.09
CA ASN A 121 3.52 -6.06 12.87
C ASN A 121 2.67 -4.82 12.59
N ARG A 122 2.10 -4.23 13.64
CA ARG A 122 1.32 -3.00 13.53
C ARG A 122 2.24 -1.80 13.58
N VAL A 123 2.09 -0.89 12.62
CA VAL A 123 2.83 0.38 12.58
C VAL A 123 1.88 1.54 12.79
N LYS A 124 2.40 2.62 13.38
CA LYS A 124 1.71 3.89 13.48
C LYS A 124 2.01 4.73 12.23
N ARG A 125 1.12 5.66 11.95
CA ARG A 125 1.19 6.50 10.75
C ARG A 125 2.45 7.35 10.61
N ASN A 126 3.15 7.65 11.73
CA ASN A 126 4.38 8.44 11.77
C ASN A 126 5.57 7.66 12.33
N ASP A 127 5.50 6.33 12.33
CA ASP A 127 6.59 5.51 12.85
C ASP A 127 7.84 5.64 11.96
N SER A 128 8.98 5.59 12.62
CA SER A 128 10.29 5.40 12.01
C SER A 128 10.90 4.17 12.67
N ILE A 129 11.06 3.10 11.90
CA ILE A 129 11.57 1.81 12.39
C ILE A 129 12.77 1.37 11.54
N GLU A 130 13.50 0.41 12.03
CA GLU A 130 14.55 -0.26 11.27
C GLU A 130 14.14 -1.69 10.95
N ILE A 131 14.20 -2.07 9.69
CA ILE A 131 13.95 -3.43 9.22
C ILE A 131 15.24 -3.94 8.60
N GLU A 132 15.85 -4.93 9.23
CA GLU A 132 17.10 -5.54 8.77
C GLU A 132 18.20 -4.53 8.41
N GLY A 133 18.37 -3.49 9.21
CA GLY A 133 19.38 -2.44 9.01
C GLY A 133 19.04 -1.39 7.95
N VAL A 134 17.78 -1.38 7.47
CA VAL A 134 17.25 -0.34 6.59
C VAL A 134 16.25 0.52 7.37
N PRO A 135 16.50 1.82 7.54
CA PRO A 135 15.51 2.73 8.12
C PRO A 135 14.29 2.85 7.21
N VAL A 136 13.12 2.70 7.82
CA VAL A 136 11.81 2.78 7.16
C VAL A 136 10.96 3.81 7.89
N GLU A 137 10.55 4.85 7.18
CA GLU A 137 9.65 5.87 7.71
C GLU A 137 8.27 5.71 7.11
N PHE A 138 7.23 5.76 7.96
CA PHE A 138 5.84 5.81 7.54
C PHE A 138 5.35 7.25 7.64
N PHE A 139 4.50 7.66 6.70
CA PHE A 139 3.89 8.98 6.73
C PHE A 139 2.42 8.92 6.34
N PRO A 140 1.55 9.71 7.00
CA PRO A 140 0.12 9.73 6.70
C PRO A 140 -0.16 10.23 5.28
N VAL A 141 -1.04 9.54 4.57
CA VAL A 141 -1.61 9.99 3.31
C VAL A 141 -3.13 10.10 3.42
N THR A 142 -3.74 11.00 2.64
CA THR A 142 -5.20 11.10 2.55
C THR A 142 -5.70 10.10 1.52
N HIS A 143 -6.52 9.17 1.97
CA HIS A 143 -7.18 8.19 1.12
C HIS A 143 -8.56 7.84 1.69
N SER A 144 -9.35 7.02 1.00
CA SER A 144 -10.70 6.61 1.46
C SER A 144 -10.67 5.65 2.66
N ILE A 145 -9.56 4.98 2.92
CA ILE A 145 -9.37 4.14 4.11
C ILE A 145 -8.66 4.96 5.20
N PRO A 146 -9.23 5.06 6.41
CA PRO A 146 -8.58 5.78 7.51
C PRO A 146 -7.28 5.10 7.92
N GLY A 147 -6.29 5.89 8.25
CA GLY A 147 -4.99 5.38 8.67
C GLY A 147 -4.05 4.97 7.54
N SER A 148 -4.39 5.24 6.27
CA SER A 148 -3.51 4.99 5.12
C SER A 148 -2.16 5.68 5.28
N VAL A 149 -1.11 5.02 4.81
CA VAL A 149 0.27 5.52 4.90
C VAL A 149 1.01 5.40 3.57
N GLY A 150 1.93 6.32 3.36
CA GLY A 150 3.05 6.12 2.46
C GLY A 150 4.27 5.58 3.23
N VAL A 151 5.27 5.14 2.49
CA VAL A 151 6.47 4.48 3.02
C VAL A 151 7.71 5.10 2.39
N ALA A 152 8.74 5.37 3.19
CA ALA A 152 10.03 5.84 2.72
C ALA A 152 11.14 4.90 3.21
N LEU A 153 11.82 4.23 2.29
CA LEU A 153 12.94 3.34 2.55
C LEU A 153 14.25 4.09 2.36
N TRP A 154 15.08 4.15 3.39
CA TRP A 154 16.35 4.86 3.32
C TRP A 154 17.41 4.08 2.58
N THR A 155 18.15 4.77 1.72
CA THR A 155 19.38 4.30 1.10
C THR A 155 20.47 5.36 1.27
N ARG A 156 21.74 5.03 1.01
CA ARG A 156 22.83 6.01 1.08
C ARG A 156 22.70 7.13 0.02
N ASP A 157 21.96 6.89 -1.04
CA ASP A 157 21.75 7.84 -2.14
C ASP A 157 20.43 8.64 -2.01
N GLY A 158 19.67 8.43 -0.91
CA GLY A 158 18.39 9.08 -0.61
C GLY A 158 17.25 8.09 -0.41
N TYR A 159 16.08 8.60 -0.08
CA TYR A 159 14.89 7.77 0.13
C TYR A 159 14.28 7.25 -1.17
N ILE A 160 13.81 6.02 -1.14
CA ILE A 160 12.81 5.52 -2.08
C ILE A 160 11.46 5.74 -1.39
N VAL A 161 10.64 6.63 -1.96
CA VAL A 161 9.35 7.01 -1.40
C VAL A 161 8.24 6.37 -2.21
N TYR A 162 7.35 5.65 -1.54
CA TYR A 162 6.14 5.06 -2.10
C TYR A 162 4.93 5.69 -1.42
N CYS A 163 4.10 6.41 -2.18
CA CYS A 163 2.94 7.11 -1.65
C CYS A 163 1.70 6.23 -1.55
N GLY A 164 1.69 5.04 -2.21
CA GLY A 164 0.46 4.29 -2.39
C GLY A 164 -0.56 5.09 -3.20
N GLU A 165 -1.82 5.00 -2.82
CA GLU A 165 -2.90 5.80 -3.37
C GLU A 165 -3.20 6.98 -2.44
N PHE A 166 -3.27 8.19 -2.98
CA PHE A 166 -3.46 9.38 -2.17
C PHE A 166 -4.06 10.56 -2.92
N ILE A 167 -4.63 11.47 -2.17
CA ILE A 167 -4.97 12.83 -2.61
C ILE A 167 -4.38 13.85 -1.63
N ILE A 168 -4.24 15.08 -2.06
CA ILE A 168 -3.91 16.20 -1.17
C ILE A 168 -5.20 16.92 -0.81
N ASP A 169 -5.65 16.72 0.43
CA ASP A 169 -6.83 17.38 0.99
C ASP A 169 -6.53 17.93 2.38
N PHE A 170 -6.34 19.25 2.47
CA PHE A 170 -6.06 19.95 3.73
C PHE A 170 -7.26 19.98 4.68
N GLY A 171 -8.46 19.79 4.17
CA GLY A 171 -9.71 19.77 4.93
C GLY A 171 -10.13 18.36 5.38
N ALA A 172 -9.36 17.33 5.07
CA ALA A 172 -9.71 15.96 5.43
C ALA A 172 -9.86 15.79 6.96
N PRO A 173 -10.84 15.00 7.44
CA PRO A 173 -11.00 14.69 8.86
C PRO A 173 -9.77 14.04 9.46
N GLU A 174 -9.64 14.11 10.79
CA GLU A 174 -8.62 13.38 11.53
C GLU A 174 -8.68 11.88 11.19
N GLY A 175 -7.52 11.23 11.05
CA GLY A 175 -7.43 9.83 10.59
C GLY A 175 -7.31 9.67 9.08
N PHE A 176 -7.80 10.64 8.29
CA PHE A 176 -7.67 10.67 6.83
C PHE A 176 -6.67 11.72 6.34
N ARG A 177 -6.23 12.63 7.20
CA ARG A 177 -5.39 13.77 6.83
C ARG A 177 -3.96 13.33 6.53
N CYS A 178 -3.39 13.81 5.40
CA CYS A 178 -1.98 13.67 5.10
C CYS A 178 -1.12 14.56 6.01
N ASP A 179 0.12 14.14 6.23
CA ASP A 179 1.13 14.91 6.96
C ASP A 179 2.13 15.52 5.97
N ILE A 180 1.79 16.70 5.47
CA ILE A 180 2.64 17.44 4.52
C ILE A 180 3.99 17.81 5.15
N GLN A 181 4.02 18.12 6.44
CA GLN A 181 5.26 18.44 7.13
C GLN A 181 6.23 17.24 7.10
N LYS A 182 5.73 16.04 7.44
CA LYS A 182 6.53 14.82 7.38
C LYS A 182 7.02 14.51 5.96
N MET A 183 6.16 14.70 4.94
CA MET A 183 6.55 14.55 3.54
C MET A 183 7.65 15.54 3.14
N MET A 184 7.55 16.81 3.57
CA MET A 184 8.59 17.81 3.34
C MET A 184 9.91 17.46 4.05
N GLU A 185 9.86 16.93 5.27
CA GLU A 185 11.05 16.49 6.02
C GLU A 185 11.77 15.35 5.29
N ILE A 186 11.03 14.36 4.79
CA ILE A 186 11.57 13.27 3.94
C ILE A 186 12.19 13.86 2.67
N GLY A 187 11.48 14.77 2.00
CA GLY A 187 11.98 15.43 0.80
C GLY A 187 13.29 16.19 1.01
N LYS A 188 13.43 16.92 2.13
CA LYS A 188 14.66 17.64 2.48
C LYS A 188 15.87 16.73 2.73
N LYS A 189 15.65 15.49 3.16
CA LYS A 189 16.72 14.50 3.36
C LYS A 189 17.22 13.90 2.04
N GLY A 190 16.54 14.20 0.92
CA GLY A 190 16.87 13.70 -0.42
C GLY A 190 16.05 12.47 -0.81
N VAL A 191 15.50 12.48 -2.02
CA VAL A 191 14.68 11.41 -2.60
C VAL A 191 15.39 10.87 -3.83
N LEU A 192 15.72 9.58 -3.81
CA LEU A 192 16.32 8.87 -4.94
C LEU A 192 15.26 8.49 -5.97
N ALA A 193 14.08 8.04 -5.52
CA ALA A 193 12.97 7.68 -6.37
C ALA A 193 11.64 7.96 -5.66
N LEU A 194 10.66 8.46 -6.42
CA LEU A 194 9.28 8.63 -5.99
C LEU A 194 8.38 7.70 -6.80
N LEU A 195 7.71 6.78 -6.12
CA LEU A 195 6.70 5.88 -6.67
C LEU A 195 5.33 6.44 -6.26
N CYS A 196 4.56 6.84 -7.25
CA CYS A 196 3.33 7.59 -7.05
C CYS A 196 2.28 7.08 -8.03
N GLU A 197 1.03 6.98 -7.59
CA GLU A 197 -0.07 6.69 -8.50
C GLU A 197 -0.23 7.79 -9.55
N SER A 198 -0.85 7.43 -10.66
CA SER A 198 -1.18 8.35 -11.76
C SER A 198 -2.64 8.24 -12.20
N SER A 199 -3.50 7.74 -11.33
CA SER A 199 -4.94 7.64 -11.57
C SER A 199 -5.52 9.00 -11.92
N TYR A 200 -6.38 9.01 -12.94
CA TYR A 200 -7.01 10.25 -13.44
C TYR A 200 -6.07 11.36 -13.94
N SER A 201 -4.77 11.12 -14.09
CA SER A 201 -3.80 12.12 -14.55
C SER A 201 -4.10 12.71 -15.94
N LYS A 202 -4.91 12.01 -16.75
CA LYS A 202 -5.38 12.49 -18.07
C LYS A 202 -6.61 13.40 -17.99
N ASN A 203 -7.29 13.46 -16.84
CA ASN A 203 -8.47 14.29 -16.65
C ASN A 203 -8.05 15.74 -16.40
N SER A 204 -8.71 16.68 -17.04
CA SER A 204 -8.50 18.10 -16.76
C SER A 204 -9.12 18.49 -15.42
N GLY A 205 -8.54 19.51 -14.77
CA GLY A 205 -9.02 20.04 -13.49
C GLY A 205 -8.27 19.45 -12.29
N TYR A 206 -8.95 19.34 -11.17
CA TYR A 206 -8.41 18.87 -9.92
C TYR A 206 -9.45 18.06 -9.14
N THR A 207 -8.98 17.19 -8.23
CA THR A 207 -9.86 16.41 -7.36
C THR A 207 -10.48 17.33 -6.30
N SER A 208 -11.81 17.37 -6.27
CA SER A 208 -12.53 18.10 -5.21
C SER A 208 -12.40 17.40 -3.86
N PRO A 209 -12.23 18.16 -2.77
CA PRO A 209 -12.22 17.59 -1.43
C PRO A 209 -13.53 16.83 -1.12
N LYS A 210 -13.41 15.57 -0.70
CA LYS A 210 -14.58 14.70 -0.46
C LYS A 210 -15.45 15.16 0.72
N HIS A 211 -14.87 15.86 1.71
CA HIS A 211 -15.62 16.39 2.86
C HIS A 211 -16.70 17.41 2.47
N LYS A 212 -16.57 18.07 1.32
CA LYS A 212 -17.61 18.98 0.80
C LYS A 212 -18.90 18.26 0.36
N LEU A 213 -18.90 16.95 0.29
CA LEU A 213 -20.10 16.17 -0.01
C LEU A 213 -21.06 16.09 1.19
N THR A 214 -20.57 16.25 2.42
CA THR A 214 -21.36 16.14 3.64
C THR A 214 -22.54 17.11 3.60
N ASP A 215 -22.29 18.40 3.38
CA ASP A 215 -23.35 19.43 3.31
C ASP A 215 -24.41 19.10 2.24
N LYS A 216 -23.98 18.55 1.11
CA LYS A 216 -24.90 18.14 0.03
C LYS A 216 -25.74 16.94 0.40
N ILE A 217 -25.17 15.99 1.11
CA ILE A 217 -25.85 14.80 1.60
C ILE A 217 -26.87 15.21 2.68
N ASP A 218 -26.47 16.06 3.62
CA ASP A 218 -27.33 16.57 4.69
C ASP A 218 -28.54 17.32 4.09
N ASN A 219 -28.32 18.22 3.13
CA ASN A 219 -29.42 18.90 2.43
C ASN A 219 -30.37 17.92 1.72
N ILE A 220 -29.85 16.86 1.09
CA ILE A 220 -30.70 15.83 0.46
C ILE A 220 -31.56 15.11 1.49
N PHE A 221 -31.00 14.79 2.67
CA PHE A 221 -31.78 14.17 3.75
C PHE A 221 -32.82 15.14 4.35
N GLU A 222 -32.47 16.40 4.56
CA GLU A 222 -33.39 17.43 5.03
C GLU A 222 -34.55 17.69 4.06
N ASP A 223 -34.27 17.71 2.76
CA ASP A 223 -35.27 17.92 1.70
C ASP A 223 -36.14 16.66 1.44
N SER A 224 -35.79 15.52 2.00
CA SER A 224 -36.45 14.21 1.73
C SER A 224 -37.49 13.88 2.82
N GLU A 225 -38.50 14.72 2.99
CA GLU A 225 -39.60 14.44 3.94
C GLU A 225 -40.35 13.15 3.57
N GLY A 226 -40.49 12.25 4.55
CA GLY A 226 -41.40 11.08 4.47
C GLY A 226 -40.90 9.90 3.65
N ARG A 227 -39.58 9.78 3.44
CA ARG A 227 -38.97 8.63 2.76
C ARG A 227 -37.95 7.90 3.60
#